data_9a0ab311dc962cf1560fc287adfb06cc
#
_entry.id   9a0ab311dc962cf1560fc287adfb06cc
#
_cell.length_a   1.000
_cell.length_b   1.000
_cell.length_c   1.000
_cell.angle_alpha   90.00
_cell.angle_beta   90.00
_cell.angle_gamma   90.00
#
_symmetry.space_group_name_H-M   'P 1'
#
loop_
_entity.id
_entity.type
_entity.pdbx_description
1 polymer ?
#
loop_
_entity_poly.entity_id
_entity_poly.type
_entity_poly.pdbx_seq_one_letter_code
_entity_poly.pdbx_strand_id
1 'polypeptide(L)'
;MAPPRRSVETRRVDECTTLDEIFTHCLPAFGGAYLRRIYTILDRAIGKGCPLTISIAGPITVSGQHQAWLLPLIETGWVAYLSTTDAVCYHDGHRSLGPTNPIFEVPIFGDDAALRDEKTIRVTDMAFDEQVLFDQDRFLSAVLRRPEFQRKMTGTEMRYLLGRYFGEQEERNAVKPGLLSTCYKLAIPVFVGAPSDGSVFLNSMKLWAMREAGLIPHYAFDLDLHAEVFEACAYHHWGLFESEAKSLATLILGGGVPKNFNLQPEPALGQILGIPHVKGYEFDVQIVTAPVTDGSLSSCPPAEAVTWGKVDKDTYQQSTESMQADYSMVMPFIVKALLEKHAKRQGYRLFEKRAELTAKLKGEVAKNHEWLKESIEWPQMNTDQVKR
;
A
#
# COMPACT_ATOMS: atom_id res chain seq x y z
N MET A 1 -16.69 31.23 -12.57
CA MET A 1 -15.81 31.86 -13.57
C MET A 1 -15.20 30.77 -14.44
N ALA A 2 -15.11 30.96 -15.76
CA ALA A 2 -14.35 30.03 -16.60
C ALA A 2 -12.87 30.08 -16.19
N PRO A 3 -12.18 28.94 -16.14
CA PRO A 3 -10.76 28.93 -15.82
C PRO A 3 -9.96 29.77 -16.81
N PRO A 4 -8.87 30.43 -16.38
CA PRO A 4 -8.08 31.26 -17.29
C PRO A 4 -7.54 30.40 -18.43
N ARG A 5 -7.69 30.87 -19.65
CA ARG A 5 -7.13 30.21 -20.85
C ARG A 5 -5.61 30.26 -20.76
N ARG A 6 -4.95 29.10 -20.74
CA ARG A 6 -3.50 28.99 -20.80
C ARG A 6 -3.08 28.58 -22.21
N SER A 7 -2.02 29.19 -22.71
CA SER A 7 -1.36 28.72 -23.94
C SER A 7 -0.80 27.32 -23.75
N VAL A 8 -0.88 26.49 -24.78
CA VAL A 8 -0.22 25.18 -24.82
C VAL A 8 1.16 25.40 -25.41
N GLU A 9 2.15 25.49 -24.53
CA GLU A 9 3.55 25.70 -24.91
C GLU A 9 4.35 24.43 -24.72
N THR A 10 5.36 24.23 -25.56
CA THR A 10 6.23 23.07 -25.52
C THR A 10 7.69 23.49 -25.64
N ARG A 11 8.57 22.69 -25.05
CA ARG A 11 10.02 22.75 -25.26
C ARG A 11 10.46 21.50 -26.02
N ARG A 12 11.51 21.60 -26.81
CA ARG A 12 12.14 20.48 -27.48
C ARG A 12 12.84 19.57 -26.46
N VAL A 13 12.74 18.25 -26.64
CA VAL A 13 13.35 17.28 -25.72
C VAL A 13 14.89 17.42 -25.67
N ASP A 14 15.52 17.75 -26.80
CA ASP A 14 16.95 17.94 -26.91
C ASP A 14 17.47 19.24 -26.22
N GLU A 15 16.55 20.09 -25.75
CA GLU A 15 16.86 21.28 -24.92
C GLU A 15 16.66 21.00 -23.42
N CYS A 16 16.15 19.82 -23.05
CA CYS A 16 15.95 19.43 -21.67
C CYS A 16 17.15 18.66 -21.14
N THR A 17 17.58 18.95 -19.91
CA THR A 17 18.72 18.33 -19.24
C THR A 17 18.32 17.38 -18.10
N THR A 18 17.08 17.49 -17.62
CA THR A 18 16.54 16.71 -16.51
C THR A 18 15.18 16.09 -16.86
N LEU A 19 14.80 15.05 -16.14
CA LEU A 19 13.45 14.49 -16.26
C LEU A 19 12.37 15.46 -15.77
N ASP A 20 12.65 16.31 -14.78
CA ASP A 20 11.75 17.37 -14.32
C ASP A 20 11.40 18.32 -15.48
N GLU A 21 12.37 18.74 -16.28
CA GLU A 21 12.13 19.58 -17.45
C GLU A 21 11.29 18.89 -18.51
N ILE A 22 11.52 17.59 -18.76
CA ILE A 22 10.71 16.79 -19.69
C ILE A 22 9.26 16.70 -19.20
N PHE A 23 9.03 16.35 -17.93
CA PHE A 23 7.68 16.30 -17.35
C PHE A 23 6.99 17.66 -17.45
N THR A 24 7.70 18.73 -17.13
CA THR A 24 7.13 20.09 -17.05
C THR A 24 6.82 20.67 -18.42
N HIS A 25 7.69 20.47 -19.43
CA HIS A 25 7.66 21.19 -20.68
C HIS A 25 7.38 20.37 -21.94
N CYS A 26 7.60 19.04 -21.92
CA CYS A 26 7.47 18.21 -23.14
C CYS A 26 6.17 17.40 -23.20
N LEU A 27 5.30 17.47 -22.19
CA LEU A 27 4.05 16.73 -22.07
C LEU A 27 2.83 17.65 -22.10
N PRO A 28 2.52 18.31 -23.22
CA PRO A 28 1.56 19.43 -23.24
C PRO A 28 0.10 19.00 -23.16
N ALA A 29 -0.26 17.83 -23.71
CA ALA A 29 -1.66 17.41 -23.91
C ALA A 29 -1.83 15.89 -23.81
N PHE A 30 -3.09 15.42 -23.87
CA PHE A 30 -3.51 14.02 -23.85
C PHE A 30 -2.92 13.25 -22.66
N GLY A 31 -2.56 11.97 -22.83
CA GLY A 31 -1.94 11.13 -21.76
C GLY A 31 -0.71 11.77 -21.13
N GLY A 32 0.10 12.49 -21.92
CA GLY A 32 1.24 13.25 -21.41
C GLY A 32 0.83 14.34 -20.39
N ALA A 33 -0.27 15.05 -20.64
CA ALA A 33 -0.73 16.07 -19.69
C ALA A 33 -1.21 15.47 -18.36
N TYR A 34 -1.83 14.27 -18.38
CA TYR A 34 -2.16 13.54 -17.14
C TYR A 34 -0.90 13.14 -16.38
N LEU A 35 0.08 12.58 -17.09
CA LEU A 35 1.36 12.21 -16.51
C LEU A 35 2.09 13.41 -15.90
N ARG A 36 2.13 14.54 -16.60
CA ARG A 36 2.68 15.81 -16.08
C ARG A 36 1.97 16.25 -14.81
N ARG A 37 0.62 16.19 -14.76
CA ARG A 37 -0.14 16.61 -13.57
C ARG A 37 0.12 15.69 -12.38
N ILE A 38 0.17 14.36 -12.58
CA ILE A 38 0.56 13.40 -11.54
C ILE A 38 1.93 13.74 -10.97
N TYR A 39 2.93 13.93 -11.85
CA TYR A 39 4.27 14.32 -11.43
C TYR A 39 4.25 15.64 -10.63
N THR A 40 3.58 16.66 -11.14
CA THR A 40 3.49 17.98 -10.49
C THR A 40 2.80 17.90 -9.12
N ILE A 41 1.77 17.08 -8.97
CA ILE A 41 1.06 16.90 -7.69
C ILE A 41 1.98 16.21 -6.67
N LEU A 42 2.69 15.15 -7.07
CA LEU A 42 3.66 14.46 -6.21
C LEU A 42 4.83 15.38 -5.83
N ASP A 43 5.36 16.13 -6.78
CA ASP A 43 6.40 17.14 -6.56
C ASP A 43 5.99 18.15 -5.49
N ARG A 44 4.78 18.69 -5.59
CA ARG A 44 4.21 19.62 -4.60
C ARG A 44 4.00 18.99 -3.24
N ALA A 45 3.47 17.76 -3.19
CA ALA A 45 3.23 17.02 -1.96
C ALA A 45 4.54 16.77 -1.20
N ILE A 46 5.58 16.31 -1.91
CA ILE A 46 6.91 16.07 -1.35
C ILE A 46 7.55 17.40 -0.92
N GLY A 47 7.48 18.42 -1.77
CA GLY A 47 8.00 19.77 -1.45
C GLY A 47 7.34 20.40 -0.23
N LYS A 48 6.04 20.17 -0.02
CA LYS A 48 5.30 20.59 1.20
C LYS A 48 5.70 19.79 2.45
N GLY A 49 6.33 18.64 2.30
CA GLY A 49 6.67 17.76 3.42
C GLY A 49 5.54 16.82 3.84
N CYS A 50 4.51 16.63 3.01
CA CYS A 50 3.41 15.71 3.32
C CYS A 50 3.91 14.28 3.46
N PRO A 51 3.51 13.55 4.52
CA PRO A 51 3.70 12.11 4.57
C PRO A 51 2.96 11.44 3.41
N LEU A 52 3.69 10.65 2.62
CA LEU A 52 3.14 9.92 1.47
C LEU A 52 2.69 8.53 1.91
N THR A 53 1.44 8.18 1.64
CA THR A 53 0.96 6.80 1.72
C THR A 53 0.95 6.19 0.34
N ILE A 54 1.24 4.89 0.24
CA ILE A 54 1.24 4.18 -1.03
C ILE A 54 0.24 3.04 -0.97
N SER A 55 -0.69 3.02 -1.93
CA SER A 55 -1.55 1.88 -2.20
C SER A 55 -1.08 1.20 -3.47
N ILE A 56 -0.69 -0.07 -3.38
CA ILE A 56 -0.12 -0.79 -4.52
C ILE A 56 -0.59 -2.23 -4.57
N ALA A 57 -0.98 -2.68 -5.77
CA ALA A 57 -1.29 -4.08 -6.09
C ALA A 57 -0.59 -4.51 -7.37
N GLY A 58 -0.76 -5.78 -7.72
CA GLY A 58 -0.16 -6.38 -8.91
C GLY A 58 1.21 -7.01 -8.64
N PRO A 59 1.90 -7.50 -9.67
CA PRO A 59 3.08 -8.35 -9.54
C PRO A 59 4.38 -7.56 -9.27
N ILE A 60 4.32 -6.52 -8.45
CA ILE A 60 5.44 -5.59 -8.18
C ILE A 60 6.68 -6.30 -7.61
N THR A 61 6.48 -7.27 -6.71
CA THR A 61 7.59 -7.99 -6.06
C THR A 61 8.08 -9.15 -6.91
N VAL A 62 7.19 -9.95 -7.51
CA VAL A 62 7.61 -11.03 -8.39
C VAL A 62 8.35 -10.51 -9.62
N SER A 63 7.92 -9.39 -10.21
CA SER A 63 8.60 -8.76 -11.36
C SER A 63 9.95 -8.11 -11.02
N GLY A 64 10.25 -7.89 -9.74
CA GLY A 64 11.45 -7.16 -9.32
C GLY A 64 11.35 -5.63 -9.43
N GLN A 65 10.20 -5.10 -9.85
CA GLN A 65 10.01 -3.64 -9.96
C GLN A 65 10.11 -2.93 -8.61
N HIS A 66 9.78 -3.61 -7.49
CA HIS A 66 10.01 -3.07 -6.16
C HIS A 66 11.48 -2.66 -5.96
N GLN A 67 12.43 -3.49 -6.40
CA GLN A 67 13.87 -3.18 -6.30
C GLN A 67 14.29 -2.06 -7.25
N ALA A 68 13.60 -1.92 -8.40
CA ALA A 68 13.96 -0.94 -9.41
C ALA A 68 13.59 0.50 -9.01
N TRP A 69 12.40 0.72 -8.46
CA TRP A 69 11.91 2.07 -8.18
C TRP A 69 11.17 2.23 -6.85
N LEU A 70 10.48 1.19 -6.33
CA LEU A 70 9.68 1.32 -5.11
C LEU A 70 10.58 1.42 -3.88
N LEU A 71 11.60 0.58 -3.75
CA LEU A 71 12.57 0.68 -2.65
C LEU A 71 13.33 2.01 -2.67
N PRO A 72 13.88 2.48 -3.80
CA PRO A 72 14.43 3.83 -3.89
C PRO A 72 13.48 4.93 -3.41
N LEU A 73 12.17 4.84 -3.72
CA LEU A 73 11.15 5.77 -3.21
C LEU A 73 10.95 5.64 -1.69
N ILE A 74 10.85 4.41 -1.17
CA ILE A 74 10.67 4.14 0.26
C ILE A 74 11.87 4.65 1.08
N GLU A 75 13.08 4.50 0.56
CA GLU A 75 14.33 4.91 1.20
C GLU A 75 14.57 6.42 1.25
N THR A 76 13.65 7.21 0.66
CA THR A 76 13.75 8.68 0.73
C THR A 76 13.36 9.25 2.07
N GLY A 77 12.60 8.50 2.89
CA GLY A 77 11.98 9.00 4.10
C GLY A 77 10.67 9.78 3.85
N TRP A 78 10.16 9.83 2.61
CA TRP A 78 8.89 10.49 2.30
C TRP A 78 7.68 9.62 2.60
N VAL A 79 7.86 8.29 2.56
CA VAL A 79 6.78 7.30 2.71
C VAL A 79 6.46 7.05 4.18
N ALA A 80 5.18 7.16 4.54
CA ALA A 80 4.66 6.95 5.87
C ALA A 80 4.27 5.48 6.12
N TYR A 81 3.44 4.91 5.24
CA TYR A 81 3.02 3.50 5.27
C TYR A 81 2.56 3.03 3.90
N LEU A 82 2.45 1.70 3.75
CA LEU A 82 1.95 1.05 2.54
C LEU A 82 0.66 0.29 2.83
N SER A 83 -0.26 0.31 1.84
CA SER A 83 -1.38 -0.62 1.74
C SER A 83 -1.20 -1.48 0.50
N THR A 84 -1.28 -2.80 0.63
CA THR A 84 -1.01 -3.72 -0.48
C THR A 84 -1.88 -4.98 -0.41
N THR A 85 -1.59 -5.95 -1.24
CA THR A 85 -2.20 -7.28 -1.20
C THR A 85 -1.27 -8.29 -0.52
N ASP A 86 -1.83 -9.36 0.04
CA ASP A 86 -1.02 -10.43 0.64
C ASP A 86 -0.09 -11.08 -0.39
N ALA A 87 -0.52 -11.17 -1.65
CA ALA A 87 0.30 -11.68 -2.75
C ALA A 87 1.60 -10.88 -2.95
N VAL A 88 1.56 -9.54 -2.81
CA VAL A 88 2.78 -8.70 -2.89
C VAL A 88 3.75 -9.07 -1.77
N CYS A 89 3.25 -9.31 -0.56
CA CYS A 89 4.07 -9.74 0.58
C CYS A 89 4.61 -11.16 0.40
N TYR A 90 3.80 -12.07 -0.15
CA TYR A 90 4.20 -13.45 -0.42
C TYR A 90 5.30 -13.54 -1.47
N HIS A 91 5.08 -12.93 -2.64
CA HIS A 91 6.02 -12.98 -3.75
C HIS A 91 7.33 -12.21 -3.49
N ASP A 92 7.38 -11.35 -2.48
CA ASP A 92 8.61 -10.69 -2.03
C ASP A 92 9.68 -11.71 -1.62
N GLY A 93 9.26 -12.78 -0.95
CA GLY A 93 10.16 -13.83 -0.48
C GLY A 93 10.80 -14.68 -1.57
N HIS A 94 10.27 -14.72 -2.80
CA HIS A 94 10.83 -15.52 -3.89
C HIS A 94 12.29 -15.18 -4.19
N ARG A 95 12.66 -13.90 -4.06
CA ARG A 95 14.02 -13.42 -4.30
C ARG A 95 14.90 -13.46 -3.06
N SER A 96 14.31 -13.57 -1.87
CA SER A 96 15.02 -13.58 -0.58
C SER A 96 15.56 -14.96 -0.20
N LEU A 97 14.91 -16.05 -0.66
CA LEU A 97 15.18 -17.41 -0.20
C LEU A 97 16.25 -18.17 -0.98
N GLY A 98 16.64 -17.71 -2.15
CA GLY A 98 17.64 -18.39 -3.00
C GLY A 98 18.87 -17.53 -3.26
N PRO A 99 20.03 -18.18 -3.57
CA PRO A 99 21.25 -17.46 -3.92
C PRO A 99 21.21 -16.80 -5.30
N THR A 100 20.22 -17.16 -6.12
CA THR A 100 20.02 -16.63 -7.48
C THR A 100 18.61 -16.17 -7.67
N ASN A 101 18.42 -15.21 -8.60
CA ASN A 101 17.06 -14.79 -8.97
C ASN A 101 16.34 -15.93 -9.70
N PRO A 102 15.25 -16.48 -9.14
CA PRO A 102 14.57 -17.63 -9.72
C PRO A 102 13.61 -17.28 -10.85
N ILE A 103 13.41 -15.99 -11.17
CA ILE A 103 12.42 -15.50 -12.13
C ILE A 103 13.09 -15.27 -13.48
N PHE A 104 12.48 -15.75 -14.55
CA PHE A 104 12.96 -15.63 -15.92
C PHE A 104 11.84 -15.20 -16.89
N GLU A 105 12.20 -14.68 -18.07
CA GLU A 105 11.28 -14.24 -19.09
C GLU A 105 10.71 -15.41 -19.89
N VAL A 106 9.42 -15.32 -20.24
CA VAL A 106 8.72 -16.27 -21.12
C VAL A 106 7.81 -15.50 -22.09
N PRO A 107 7.44 -16.08 -23.25
CA PRO A 107 6.45 -15.49 -24.13
C PRO A 107 5.09 -15.30 -23.43
N ILE A 108 4.42 -14.16 -23.72
CA ILE A 108 3.07 -13.88 -23.17
C ILE A 108 2.05 -14.93 -23.60
N PHE A 109 2.18 -15.42 -24.82
CA PHE A 109 1.34 -16.49 -25.39
C PHE A 109 2.21 -17.73 -25.56
N GLY A 110 1.95 -18.74 -24.74
CA GLY A 110 2.65 -20.02 -24.73
C GLY A 110 1.68 -21.18 -24.46
N ASP A 111 2.22 -22.38 -24.42
CA ASP A 111 1.47 -23.57 -24.00
C ASP A 111 1.50 -23.70 -22.48
N ASP A 112 0.48 -23.14 -21.80
CA ASP A 112 0.36 -23.20 -20.33
C ASP A 112 0.17 -24.62 -19.82
N ALA A 113 -0.34 -25.57 -20.62
CA ALA A 113 -0.45 -26.96 -20.25
C ALA A 113 0.94 -27.62 -20.21
N ALA A 114 1.78 -27.38 -21.23
CA ALA A 114 3.16 -27.84 -21.23
C ALA A 114 3.97 -27.26 -20.06
N LEU A 115 3.84 -25.94 -19.80
CA LEU A 115 4.49 -25.31 -18.63
C LEU A 115 4.06 -25.94 -17.31
N ARG A 116 2.77 -26.31 -17.18
CA ARG A 116 2.25 -27.00 -15.99
C ARG A 116 2.88 -28.40 -15.83
N ASP A 117 3.02 -29.15 -16.91
CA ASP A 117 3.66 -30.46 -16.90
C ASP A 117 5.16 -30.36 -16.55
N GLU A 118 5.80 -29.29 -16.97
CA GLU A 118 7.18 -28.93 -16.63
C GLU A 118 7.34 -28.32 -15.23
N LYS A 119 6.24 -28.20 -14.44
CA LYS A 119 6.21 -27.58 -13.10
C LYS A 119 6.70 -26.14 -13.10
N THR A 120 6.40 -25.43 -14.15
CA THR A 120 6.71 -23.99 -14.33
C THR A 120 5.46 -23.17 -14.08
N ILE A 121 5.56 -22.17 -13.20
CA ILE A 121 4.50 -21.22 -12.90
C ILE A 121 4.72 -19.96 -13.73
N ARG A 122 3.72 -19.56 -14.52
CA ARG A 122 3.78 -18.38 -15.36
C ARG A 122 2.97 -17.22 -14.77
N VAL A 123 3.53 -16.04 -14.81
CA VAL A 123 2.88 -14.75 -14.47
C VAL A 123 3.08 -13.84 -15.69
N THR A 124 2.15 -13.83 -16.61
CA THR A 124 2.15 -13.09 -17.89
C THR A 124 3.37 -13.40 -18.76
N ASP A 125 4.42 -12.59 -18.69
CA ASP A 125 5.68 -12.67 -19.45
C ASP A 125 6.88 -13.12 -18.60
N MET A 126 6.60 -13.59 -17.38
CA MET A 126 7.58 -14.12 -16.44
C MET A 126 7.19 -15.54 -16.01
N ALA A 127 8.18 -16.31 -15.62
CA ALA A 127 7.96 -17.63 -15.04
C ALA A 127 9.01 -17.96 -13.97
N PHE A 128 8.72 -18.98 -13.18
CA PHE A 128 9.61 -19.57 -12.19
C PHE A 128 9.23 -21.03 -11.92
N ASP A 129 10.18 -21.81 -11.41
CA ASP A 129 9.96 -23.20 -11.03
C ASP A 129 8.95 -23.28 -9.85
N GLU A 130 8.03 -24.25 -9.89
CA GLU A 130 7.06 -24.53 -8.82
C GLU A 130 7.74 -24.75 -7.45
N GLN A 131 8.98 -25.24 -7.44
CA GLN A 131 9.76 -25.44 -6.23
C GLN A 131 9.96 -24.15 -5.42
N VAL A 132 9.99 -22.98 -6.09
CA VAL A 132 10.07 -21.68 -5.43
C VAL A 132 8.89 -21.47 -4.47
N LEU A 133 7.67 -21.88 -4.85
CA LEU A 133 6.50 -21.80 -3.98
C LEU A 133 6.63 -22.76 -2.78
N PHE A 134 7.06 -23.98 -3.01
CA PHE A 134 7.22 -24.95 -1.91
C PHE A 134 8.29 -24.53 -0.90
N ASP A 135 9.38 -23.93 -1.35
CA ASP A 135 10.44 -23.43 -0.47
C ASP A 135 9.94 -22.23 0.33
N GLN A 136 9.20 -21.32 -0.32
CA GLN A 136 8.52 -20.21 0.34
C GLN A 136 7.53 -20.68 1.41
N ASP A 137 6.69 -21.66 1.09
CA ASP A 137 5.70 -22.21 2.02
C ASP A 137 6.34 -22.93 3.21
N ARG A 138 7.45 -23.64 2.99
CA ARG A 138 8.25 -24.22 4.08
C ARG A 138 8.84 -23.16 4.99
N PHE A 139 9.41 -22.13 4.40
CA PHE A 139 9.97 -21.00 5.15
C PHE A 139 8.89 -20.31 5.99
N LEU A 140 7.77 -19.92 5.39
CA LEU A 140 6.66 -19.28 6.11
C LEU A 140 6.12 -20.17 7.22
N SER A 141 5.96 -21.48 6.99
CA SER A 141 5.53 -22.42 8.02
C SER A 141 6.50 -22.50 9.19
N ALA A 142 7.81 -22.44 8.93
CA ALA A 142 8.82 -22.44 9.97
C ALA A 142 8.81 -21.12 10.76
N VAL A 143 8.68 -19.99 10.09
CA VAL A 143 8.68 -18.64 10.70
C VAL A 143 7.41 -18.43 11.52
N LEU A 144 6.22 -18.73 10.99
CA LEU A 144 4.94 -18.53 11.67
C LEU A 144 4.77 -19.42 12.92
N ARG A 145 5.60 -20.45 13.09
CA ARG A 145 5.67 -21.26 14.32
C ARG A 145 6.61 -20.71 15.39
N ARG A 146 7.35 -19.64 15.12
CA ARG A 146 8.23 -19.03 16.11
C ARG A 146 7.43 -18.48 17.29
N PRO A 147 7.99 -18.47 18.52
CA PRO A 147 7.28 -18.04 19.74
C PRO A 147 6.66 -16.66 19.64
N GLU A 148 7.31 -15.70 18.99
CA GLU A 148 6.83 -14.32 18.83
C GLU A 148 5.55 -14.20 17.99
N PHE A 149 5.23 -15.19 17.16
CA PHE A 149 3.99 -15.25 16.42
C PHE A 149 2.85 -15.97 17.16
N GLN A 150 3.13 -16.68 18.28
CA GLN A 150 2.15 -17.50 18.97
C GLN A 150 1.23 -16.66 19.88
N ARG A 151 0.56 -15.67 19.30
CA ARG A 151 -0.38 -14.78 19.98
C ARG A 151 -1.26 -14.05 18.98
N LYS A 152 -2.28 -13.37 19.49
CA LYS A 152 -3.05 -12.42 18.69
C LYS A 152 -2.21 -11.16 18.43
N MET A 153 -2.15 -10.72 17.16
CA MET A 153 -1.39 -9.55 16.72
C MET A 153 -2.01 -8.90 15.48
N THR A 154 -1.64 -7.66 15.19
CA THR A 154 -2.05 -7.01 13.94
C THR A 154 -1.29 -7.59 12.74
N GLY A 155 -1.85 -7.47 11.56
CA GLY A 155 -1.16 -7.89 10.34
C GLY A 155 0.08 -7.05 10.05
N THR A 156 0.11 -5.77 10.44
CA THR A 156 1.31 -4.94 10.36
C THR A 156 2.44 -5.48 11.23
N GLU A 157 2.11 -5.94 12.43
CA GLU A 157 3.10 -6.56 13.32
C GLU A 157 3.62 -7.89 12.78
N MET A 158 2.72 -8.73 12.23
CA MET A 158 3.10 -9.96 11.55
C MET A 158 4.07 -9.67 10.40
N ARG A 159 3.73 -8.74 9.50
CA ARG A 159 4.56 -8.38 8.34
C ARG A 159 5.87 -7.72 8.74
N TYR A 160 5.88 -6.95 9.80
CA TYR A 160 7.11 -6.40 10.37
C TYR A 160 8.07 -7.51 10.83
N LEU A 161 7.56 -8.51 11.54
CA LEU A 161 8.35 -9.68 11.96
C LEU A 161 8.80 -10.52 10.76
N LEU A 162 7.93 -10.75 9.76
CA LEU A 162 8.29 -11.43 8.51
C LEU A 162 9.44 -10.69 7.80
N GLY A 163 9.38 -9.36 7.73
CA GLY A 163 10.44 -8.54 7.14
C GLY A 163 11.80 -8.74 7.80
N ARG A 164 11.84 -8.92 9.13
CA ARG A 164 13.07 -9.31 9.83
C ARG A 164 13.60 -10.64 9.33
N TYR A 165 12.76 -11.67 9.26
CA TYR A 165 13.17 -13.01 8.83
C TYR A 165 13.56 -13.07 7.35
N PHE A 166 12.91 -12.32 6.48
CA PHE A 166 13.36 -12.16 5.09
C PHE A 166 14.72 -11.49 5.02
N GLY A 167 14.94 -10.42 5.78
CA GLY A 167 16.24 -9.75 5.85
C GLY A 167 17.37 -10.67 6.31
N GLU A 168 17.13 -11.54 7.31
CA GLU A 168 18.09 -12.56 7.75
C GLU A 168 18.43 -13.56 6.64
N GLN A 169 17.47 -13.92 5.76
CA GLN A 169 17.71 -14.80 4.61
C GLN A 169 18.47 -14.06 3.49
N GLU A 170 18.09 -12.82 3.22
CA GLU A 170 18.75 -11.98 2.21
C GLU A 170 20.24 -11.80 2.52
N GLU A 171 20.58 -11.53 3.79
CA GLU A 171 21.96 -11.45 4.24
C GLU A 171 22.71 -12.79 4.10
N ARG A 172 22.06 -13.88 4.49
CA ARG A 172 22.64 -15.24 4.38
C ARG A 172 22.89 -15.64 2.93
N ASN A 173 21.97 -15.31 2.03
CA ASN A 173 22.01 -15.68 0.62
C ASN A 173 22.76 -14.63 -0.23
N ALA A 174 23.21 -13.52 0.35
CA ALA A 174 23.85 -12.40 -0.34
C ALA A 174 23.05 -11.86 -1.51
N VAL A 175 21.71 -11.76 -1.34
CA VAL A 175 20.79 -11.21 -2.34
C VAL A 175 20.34 -9.80 -1.97
N LYS A 176 19.75 -9.10 -2.95
CA LYS A 176 19.26 -7.73 -2.75
C LYS A 176 18.09 -7.71 -1.76
N PRO A 177 17.93 -6.64 -0.97
CA PRO A 177 16.79 -6.48 -0.07
C PRO A 177 15.44 -6.55 -0.80
N GLY A 178 14.45 -7.15 -0.12
CA GLY A 178 13.06 -7.18 -0.52
C GLY A 178 12.26 -6.02 0.05
N LEU A 179 10.96 -6.01 -0.22
CA LEU A 179 10.04 -4.98 0.23
C LEU A 179 9.84 -5.04 1.76
N LEU A 180 9.51 -6.21 2.30
CA LEU A 180 9.22 -6.35 3.73
C LEU A 180 10.48 -6.15 4.58
N SER A 181 11.64 -6.62 4.15
CA SER A 181 12.91 -6.40 4.87
C SER A 181 13.31 -4.93 4.89
N THR A 182 13.09 -4.21 3.79
CA THR A 182 13.31 -2.76 3.73
C THR A 182 12.33 -2.01 4.63
N CYS A 183 11.03 -2.35 4.60
CA CYS A 183 10.03 -1.76 5.49
C CYS A 183 10.35 -2.04 6.97
N TYR A 184 10.84 -3.23 7.31
CA TYR A 184 11.32 -3.55 8.65
C TYR A 184 12.45 -2.62 9.09
N LYS A 185 13.50 -2.48 8.30
CA LYS A 185 14.67 -1.61 8.60
C LYS A 185 14.27 -0.15 8.80
N LEU A 186 13.31 0.33 8.02
CA LEU A 186 12.82 1.71 8.06
C LEU A 186 11.63 1.91 9.01
N ALA A 187 11.16 0.85 9.66
CA ALA A 187 9.99 0.83 10.54
C ALA A 187 8.73 1.43 9.87
N ILE A 188 8.51 1.08 8.60
CA ILE A 188 7.35 1.48 7.81
C ILE A 188 6.27 0.39 7.94
N PRO A 189 5.04 0.72 8.41
CA PRO A 189 3.93 -0.21 8.46
C PRO A 189 3.48 -0.66 7.07
N VAL A 190 3.17 -1.95 6.92
CA VAL A 190 2.61 -2.53 5.70
C VAL A 190 1.25 -3.15 6.02
N PHE A 191 0.18 -2.61 5.44
CA PHE A 191 -1.19 -3.09 5.59
C PHE A 191 -1.61 -3.99 4.44
N VAL A 192 -2.50 -4.94 4.73
CA VAL A 192 -3.16 -5.78 3.73
C VAL A 192 -4.66 -5.78 4.00
N GLY A 193 -5.43 -5.19 3.09
CA GLY A 193 -6.87 -4.99 3.27
C GLY A 193 -7.72 -6.27 3.24
N ALA A 194 -7.22 -7.34 2.61
CA ALA A 194 -7.86 -8.65 2.54
C ALA A 194 -6.82 -9.75 2.84
N PRO A 195 -6.40 -9.93 4.10
CA PRO A 195 -5.32 -10.86 4.44
C PRO A 195 -5.65 -12.31 4.13
N SER A 196 -6.92 -12.72 4.23
CA SER A 196 -7.36 -14.10 3.96
C SER A 196 -7.33 -14.51 2.47
N ASP A 197 -7.11 -13.55 1.58
CA ASP A 197 -7.06 -13.73 0.12
C ASP A 197 -5.67 -14.15 -0.40
N GLY A 198 -4.70 -14.36 0.46
CA GLY A 198 -3.32 -14.60 0.01
C GLY A 198 -2.55 -15.69 0.71
N SER A 199 -1.42 -16.04 0.11
CA SER A 199 -0.64 -17.24 0.46
C SER A 199 0.10 -17.14 1.79
N VAL A 200 0.38 -15.95 2.32
CA VAL A 200 0.89 -15.82 3.69
C VAL A 200 -0.15 -16.33 4.68
N PHE A 201 -1.41 -15.90 4.49
CA PHE A 201 -2.51 -16.38 5.34
C PHE A 201 -2.83 -17.87 5.11
N LEU A 202 -2.75 -18.36 3.86
CA LEU A 202 -2.95 -19.80 3.57
C LEU A 202 -1.92 -20.67 4.31
N ASN A 203 -0.68 -20.21 4.46
CA ASN A 203 0.32 -20.89 5.28
C ASN A 203 -0.03 -20.87 6.77
N SER A 204 -0.62 -19.79 7.27
CA SER A 204 -1.17 -19.74 8.61
C SER A 204 -2.35 -20.72 8.79
N MET A 205 -3.28 -20.73 7.83
CA MET A 205 -4.42 -21.67 7.80
C MET A 205 -3.94 -23.13 7.78
N LYS A 206 -2.90 -23.44 7.01
CA LYS A 206 -2.29 -24.79 7.02
C LYS A 206 -1.85 -25.18 8.42
N LEU A 207 -1.16 -24.31 9.16
CA LEU A 207 -0.69 -24.61 10.52
C LEU A 207 -1.86 -24.72 11.51
N TRP A 208 -2.88 -23.91 11.36
CA TRP A 208 -4.13 -24.03 12.11
C TRP A 208 -4.78 -25.41 11.87
N ALA A 209 -4.94 -25.81 10.60
CA ALA A 209 -5.52 -27.13 10.25
C ALA A 209 -4.67 -28.29 10.79
N MET A 210 -3.34 -28.18 10.78
CA MET A 210 -2.45 -29.17 11.36
C MET A 210 -2.66 -29.32 12.88
N ARG A 211 -2.88 -28.21 13.59
CA ARG A 211 -3.22 -28.23 15.02
C ARG A 211 -4.58 -28.90 15.25
N GLU A 212 -5.62 -28.51 14.49
CA GLU A 212 -6.95 -29.12 14.61
C GLU A 212 -6.94 -30.63 14.33
N ALA A 213 -6.08 -31.07 13.41
CA ALA A 213 -5.88 -32.49 13.11
C ALA A 213 -4.95 -33.24 14.10
N GLY A 214 -4.43 -32.56 15.13
CA GLY A 214 -3.52 -33.14 16.11
C GLY A 214 -2.12 -33.47 15.57
N LEU A 215 -1.74 -32.93 14.40
CA LEU A 215 -0.43 -33.17 13.78
C LEU A 215 0.67 -32.28 14.39
N ILE A 216 0.31 -31.17 15.00
CA ILE A 216 1.20 -30.32 15.79
C ILE A 216 0.53 -30.00 17.14
N PRO A 217 1.29 -29.89 18.24
CA PRO A 217 0.71 -29.73 19.57
C PRO A 217 0.19 -28.32 19.84
N HIS A 218 0.70 -27.31 19.13
CA HIS A 218 0.37 -25.91 19.41
C HIS A 218 0.49 -25.02 18.17
N TYR A 219 -0.50 -24.14 17.99
CA TYR A 219 -0.46 -22.99 17.08
C TYR A 219 -1.49 -21.97 17.57
N ALA A 220 -1.03 -20.80 18.03
CA ALA A 220 -1.87 -19.78 18.67
C ALA A 220 -1.82 -18.42 17.95
N PHE A 221 -1.24 -18.38 16.74
CA PHE A 221 -1.27 -17.18 15.92
C PHE A 221 -2.72 -16.84 15.53
N ASP A 222 -3.09 -15.56 15.69
CA ASP A 222 -4.38 -15.02 15.27
C ASP A 222 -4.23 -13.57 14.84
N LEU A 223 -4.97 -13.13 13.81
CA LEU A 223 -4.96 -11.75 13.34
C LEU A 223 -6.03 -10.92 14.04
N ASP A 224 -5.61 -9.82 14.65
CA ASP A 224 -6.49 -8.80 15.19
C ASP A 224 -6.86 -7.74 14.14
N LEU A 225 -7.87 -8.00 13.34
CA LEU A 225 -8.31 -7.10 12.29
C LEU A 225 -8.88 -5.78 12.86
N HIS A 226 -9.52 -5.80 14.04
CA HIS A 226 -10.00 -4.58 14.68
C HIS A 226 -8.84 -3.68 15.08
N ALA A 227 -7.81 -4.25 15.72
CA ALA A 227 -6.63 -3.51 16.10
C ALA A 227 -5.85 -3.00 14.88
N GLU A 228 -5.80 -3.78 13.77
CA GLU A 228 -5.11 -3.36 12.53
C GLU A 228 -5.81 -2.16 11.86
N VAL A 229 -7.13 -2.18 11.74
CA VAL A 229 -7.89 -1.04 11.20
C VAL A 229 -7.75 0.19 12.11
N PHE A 230 -7.80 0.00 13.42
CA PHE A 230 -7.61 1.09 14.38
C PHE A 230 -6.18 1.67 14.32
N GLU A 231 -5.18 0.83 14.10
CA GLU A 231 -3.78 1.24 13.87
C GLU A 231 -3.65 2.10 12.61
N ALA A 232 -4.29 1.70 11.50
CA ALA A 232 -4.35 2.51 10.28
C ALA A 232 -4.98 3.89 10.53
N CYS A 233 -6.09 3.94 11.28
CA CYS A 233 -6.72 5.19 11.71
C CYS A 233 -5.77 6.04 12.57
N ALA A 234 -4.98 5.45 13.45
CA ALA A 234 -4.05 6.18 14.30
C ALA A 234 -2.91 6.84 13.50
N TYR A 235 -2.36 6.15 12.49
CA TYR A 235 -1.35 6.74 11.61
C TYR A 235 -1.93 7.83 10.71
N HIS A 236 -3.16 7.65 10.25
CA HIS A 236 -3.86 8.64 9.46
C HIS A 236 -4.16 9.90 10.28
N HIS A 237 -4.68 9.72 11.49
CA HIS A 237 -4.91 10.81 12.46
C HIS A 237 -3.60 11.57 12.73
N TRP A 238 -2.51 10.86 12.99
CA TRP A 238 -1.20 11.47 13.16
C TRP A 238 -0.81 12.33 11.93
N GLY A 239 -1.00 11.82 10.73
CA GLY A 239 -0.68 12.54 9.50
C GLY A 239 -1.44 13.86 9.36
N LEU A 240 -2.75 13.86 9.67
CA LEU A 240 -3.62 15.02 9.54
C LEU A 240 -3.44 16.06 10.66
N PHE A 241 -3.12 15.63 11.88
CA PHE A 241 -3.16 16.55 13.05
C PHE A 241 -1.80 16.80 13.68
N GLU A 242 -0.84 15.87 13.58
CA GLU A 242 0.43 15.92 14.30
C GLU A 242 1.66 15.97 13.40
N SER A 243 1.56 15.55 12.11
CA SER A 243 2.69 15.67 11.18
C SER A 243 3.06 17.14 10.95
N GLU A 244 4.28 17.40 10.54
CA GLU A 244 4.74 18.76 10.25
C GLU A 244 3.88 19.47 9.19
N ALA A 245 3.48 18.74 8.15
CA ALA A 245 2.62 19.26 7.08
C ALA A 245 1.15 19.38 7.49
N LYS A 246 0.71 18.68 8.56
CA LYS A 246 -0.70 18.53 8.98
C LYS A 246 -1.61 18.17 7.81
N SER A 247 -1.14 17.26 6.99
CA SER A 247 -1.74 16.89 5.72
C SER A 247 -1.13 15.56 5.26
N LEU A 248 -1.86 14.82 4.43
CA LEU A 248 -1.42 13.56 3.84
C LEU A 248 -1.48 13.62 2.31
N ALA A 249 -0.57 12.88 1.70
CA ALA A 249 -0.58 12.58 0.28
C ALA A 249 -0.77 11.08 0.06
N THR A 250 -1.43 10.68 -1.03
CA THR A 250 -1.53 9.28 -1.42
C THR A 250 -1.17 9.07 -2.88
N LEU A 251 -0.46 7.96 -3.12
CA LEU A 251 -0.13 7.44 -4.44
C LEU A 251 -0.79 6.06 -4.60
N ILE A 252 -1.75 5.96 -5.52
CA ILE A 252 -2.54 4.77 -5.76
C ILE A 252 -2.10 4.12 -7.08
N LEU A 253 -1.60 2.88 -7.01
CA LEU A 253 -1.02 2.13 -8.12
C LEU A 253 -1.78 0.81 -8.32
N GLY A 254 -2.81 0.84 -9.17
CA GLY A 254 -3.69 -0.31 -9.42
C GLY A 254 -4.49 -0.74 -8.17
N GLY A 255 -5.25 -1.84 -8.32
CA GLY A 255 -5.88 -2.60 -7.24
C GLY A 255 -6.91 -1.89 -6.35
N GLY A 256 -8.16 -2.39 -6.34
CA GLY A 256 -9.25 -1.80 -5.54
C GLY A 256 -9.12 -2.07 -4.03
N VAL A 257 -8.67 -3.26 -3.62
CA VAL A 257 -8.58 -3.64 -2.20
C VAL A 257 -7.58 -2.78 -1.42
N PRO A 258 -6.30 -2.66 -1.83
CA PRO A 258 -5.35 -1.82 -1.11
C PRO A 258 -5.75 -0.34 -1.17
N LYS A 259 -6.30 0.13 -2.30
CA LYS A 259 -6.84 1.49 -2.42
C LYS A 259 -7.92 1.75 -1.38
N ASN A 260 -8.93 0.86 -1.30
CA ASN A 260 -10.02 1.04 -0.34
C ASN A 260 -9.50 1.04 1.10
N PHE A 261 -8.65 0.07 1.46
CA PHE A 261 -8.06 0.03 2.80
C PHE A 261 -7.30 1.32 3.13
N ASN A 262 -6.51 1.84 2.19
CA ASN A 262 -5.73 3.07 2.36
C ASN A 262 -6.61 4.31 2.58
N LEU A 263 -7.79 4.36 1.96
CA LEU A 263 -8.72 5.48 2.05
C LEU A 263 -9.78 5.34 3.15
N GLN A 264 -9.92 4.16 3.78
CA GLN A 264 -10.93 3.91 4.82
C GLN A 264 -10.69 4.61 6.16
N PRO A 265 -9.46 4.95 6.58
CA PRO A 265 -9.25 5.72 7.80
C PRO A 265 -10.02 7.06 7.84
N GLU A 266 -10.27 7.71 6.70
CA GLU A 266 -11.02 8.97 6.64
C GLU A 266 -12.46 8.81 7.15
N PRO A 267 -13.33 7.98 6.51
CA PRO A 267 -14.67 7.77 7.02
C PRO A 267 -14.67 7.07 8.39
N ALA A 268 -13.67 6.22 8.68
CA ALA A 268 -13.57 5.60 10.00
C ALA A 268 -13.35 6.64 11.11
N LEU A 269 -12.47 7.60 10.91
CA LEU A 269 -12.23 8.67 11.87
C LEU A 269 -13.43 9.61 11.98
N GLY A 270 -13.90 10.15 10.85
CA GLY A 270 -14.93 11.19 10.85
C GLY A 270 -16.34 10.65 11.09
N GLN A 271 -16.75 9.64 10.28
CA GLN A 271 -18.13 9.14 10.29
C GLN A 271 -18.37 8.09 11.38
N ILE A 272 -17.42 7.16 11.59
CA ILE A 272 -17.63 6.02 12.51
C ILE A 272 -17.22 6.38 13.94
N LEU A 273 -16.06 7.04 14.11
CA LEU A 273 -15.53 7.42 15.43
C LEU A 273 -15.90 8.84 15.85
N GLY A 274 -16.52 9.64 14.98
CA GLY A 274 -16.96 11.00 15.27
C GLY A 274 -15.82 12.00 15.56
N ILE A 275 -14.61 11.73 15.09
CA ILE A 275 -13.47 12.64 15.28
C ILE A 275 -13.72 13.91 14.47
N PRO A 276 -13.72 15.10 15.11
CA PRO A 276 -14.02 16.34 14.40
C PRO A 276 -12.86 16.78 13.50
N HIS A 277 -13.19 17.56 12.47
CA HIS A 277 -12.23 18.23 11.58
C HIS A 277 -11.34 17.29 10.72
N VAL A 278 -11.75 16.05 10.50
CA VAL A 278 -11.10 15.16 9.52
C VAL A 278 -11.36 15.71 8.11
N LYS A 279 -10.30 15.97 7.34
CA LYS A 279 -10.40 16.68 6.05
C LYS A 279 -10.18 15.80 4.82
N GLY A 280 -9.67 14.61 4.97
CA GLY A 280 -9.26 13.77 3.86
C GLY A 280 -7.84 14.09 3.34
N TYR A 281 -7.40 13.30 2.37
CA TYR A 281 -6.11 13.53 1.70
C TYR A 281 -6.10 14.86 0.96
N GLU A 282 -5.06 15.65 1.14
CA GLU A 282 -4.85 16.89 0.38
C GLU A 282 -4.37 16.58 -1.04
N PHE A 283 -3.50 15.58 -1.19
CA PHE A 283 -2.96 15.16 -2.48
C PHE A 283 -3.33 13.70 -2.73
N ASP A 284 -4.00 13.43 -3.86
CA ASP A 284 -4.39 12.08 -4.26
C ASP A 284 -4.11 11.88 -5.75
N VAL A 285 -3.17 11.01 -6.06
CA VAL A 285 -2.85 10.63 -7.44
C VAL A 285 -3.02 9.15 -7.65
N GLN A 286 -3.62 8.80 -8.80
CA GLN A 286 -3.94 7.43 -9.16
C GLN A 286 -3.42 7.08 -10.54
N ILE A 287 -2.80 5.91 -10.67
CA ILE A 287 -2.43 5.29 -11.94
C ILE A 287 -3.05 3.89 -11.97
N VAL A 288 -3.95 3.65 -12.91
CA VAL A 288 -4.75 2.43 -12.99
C VAL A 288 -5.07 2.10 -14.44
N THR A 289 -5.10 0.81 -14.78
CA THR A 289 -5.45 0.36 -16.15
C THR A 289 -6.94 0.32 -16.41
N ALA A 290 -7.78 0.21 -15.37
CA ALA A 290 -9.22 0.16 -15.48
C ALA A 290 -9.81 1.51 -15.96
N PRO A 291 -10.71 1.51 -16.95
CA PRO A 291 -11.42 2.72 -17.36
C PRO A 291 -12.41 3.17 -16.28
N VAL A 292 -12.70 4.45 -16.21
CA VAL A 292 -13.63 5.04 -15.21
C VAL A 292 -15.03 4.39 -15.25
N THR A 293 -15.40 3.83 -16.40
CA THR A 293 -16.73 3.23 -16.66
C THR A 293 -16.84 1.77 -16.26
N ASP A 294 -15.78 1.12 -15.73
CA ASP A 294 -15.85 -0.30 -15.39
C ASP A 294 -16.58 -0.59 -14.06
N GLY A 295 -16.86 0.43 -13.26
CA GLY A 295 -17.58 0.32 -11.99
C GLY A 295 -16.76 -0.29 -10.84
N SER A 296 -15.52 -0.69 -11.07
CA SER A 296 -14.64 -1.16 -9.99
C SER A 296 -14.14 -0.02 -9.12
N LEU A 297 -13.84 -0.31 -7.86
CA LEU A 297 -13.24 0.68 -6.98
C LEU A 297 -11.86 1.14 -7.47
N SER A 298 -11.13 0.28 -8.19
CA SER A 298 -9.83 0.65 -8.76
C SER A 298 -9.93 1.79 -9.76
N SER A 299 -11.02 1.87 -10.54
CA SER A 299 -11.23 2.89 -11.56
C SER A 299 -11.79 4.22 -11.02
N CYS A 300 -12.45 4.20 -9.84
CA CYS A 300 -13.06 5.37 -9.21
C CYS A 300 -12.04 6.52 -9.11
N PRO A 301 -12.29 7.68 -9.73
CA PRO A 301 -11.34 8.80 -9.68
C PRO A 301 -11.30 9.47 -8.30
N PRO A 302 -10.17 10.09 -7.91
CA PRO A 302 -10.04 10.81 -6.65
C PRO A 302 -11.11 11.88 -6.42
N ALA A 303 -11.60 12.53 -7.47
CA ALA A 303 -12.66 13.54 -7.38
C ALA A 303 -13.98 12.96 -6.82
N GLU A 304 -14.33 11.70 -7.11
CA GLU A 304 -15.50 11.05 -6.53
C GLU A 304 -15.30 10.80 -5.03
N ALA A 305 -14.07 10.51 -4.60
CA ALA A 305 -13.73 10.25 -3.20
C ALA A 305 -13.96 11.47 -2.29
N VAL A 306 -14.07 12.67 -2.84
CA VAL A 306 -14.46 13.91 -2.11
C VAL A 306 -15.83 13.76 -1.47
N THR A 307 -16.81 13.16 -2.16
CA THR A 307 -18.18 12.98 -1.64
C THR A 307 -18.23 12.04 -0.44
N TRP A 308 -17.21 11.19 -0.28
CA TRP A 308 -17.04 10.25 0.83
C TRP A 308 -16.14 10.81 1.96
N GLY A 309 -15.71 12.08 1.86
CA GLY A 309 -14.79 12.70 2.81
C GLY A 309 -13.35 12.21 2.73
N LYS A 310 -13.02 11.32 1.77
CA LYS A 310 -11.69 10.70 1.65
C LYS A 310 -10.62 11.63 1.08
N VAL A 311 -11.04 12.68 0.37
CA VAL A 311 -10.19 13.69 -0.25
C VAL A 311 -10.67 15.08 0.17
N ASP A 312 -9.76 15.99 0.45
CA ASP A 312 -10.06 17.34 0.91
C ASP A 312 -10.81 18.12 -0.18
N LYS A 313 -12.05 18.49 0.13
CA LYS A 313 -12.95 19.23 -0.77
C LYS A 313 -12.45 20.62 -1.16
N ASP A 314 -11.58 21.22 -0.36
CA ASP A 314 -11.12 22.60 -0.57
C ASP A 314 -9.93 22.65 -1.55
N THR A 315 -9.20 21.53 -1.73
CA THR A 315 -7.96 21.48 -2.52
C THR A 315 -8.04 20.53 -3.73
N TYR A 316 -8.99 19.60 -3.79
CA TYR A 316 -8.99 18.47 -4.73
C TYR A 316 -8.83 18.87 -6.20
N GLN A 317 -9.42 19.97 -6.64
CA GLN A 317 -9.36 20.40 -8.06
C GLN A 317 -7.94 20.64 -8.58
N GLN A 318 -7.00 20.94 -7.68
CA GLN A 318 -5.61 21.26 -8.02
C GLN A 318 -4.61 20.21 -7.54
N SER A 319 -5.05 19.28 -6.71
CA SER A 319 -4.19 18.34 -5.98
C SER A 319 -4.58 16.88 -6.20
N THR A 320 -5.49 16.61 -7.13
CA THR A 320 -5.84 15.24 -7.50
C THR A 320 -5.72 15.00 -9.00
N GLU A 321 -5.34 13.80 -9.38
CA GLU A 321 -5.33 13.35 -10.77
C GLU A 321 -5.45 11.82 -10.85
N SER A 322 -6.08 11.35 -11.91
CA SER A 322 -6.15 9.93 -12.27
C SER A 322 -5.71 9.72 -13.71
N MET A 323 -4.82 8.77 -13.92
CA MET A 323 -4.32 8.39 -15.24
C MET A 323 -4.62 6.92 -15.53
N GLN A 324 -5.21 6.66 -16.68
CA GLN A 324 -5.36 5.30 -17.18
C GLN A 324 -4.05 4.85 -17.85
N ALA A 325 -3.26 4.07 -17.11
CA ALA A 325 -2.00 3.49 -17.58
C ALA A 325 -1.58 2.33 -16.68
N ASP A 326 -0.66 1.51 -17.18
CA ASP A 326 0.11 0.60 -16.33
C ASP A 326 1.21 1.40 -15.62
N TYR A 327 1.23 1.33 -14.30
CA TYR A 327 2.20 2.08 -13.48
C TYR A 327 3.65 1.62 -13.74
N SER A 328 3.87 0.37 -14.20
CA SER A 328 5.21 -0.15 -14.51
C SER A 328 5.92 0.65 -15.61
N MET A 329 5.14 1.28 -16.50
CA MET A 329 5.66 2.07 -17.61
C MET A 329 6.12 3.47 -17.20
N VAL A 330 5.58 4.03 -16.12
CA VAL A 330 5.76 5.46 -15.80
C VAL A 330 6.46 5.70 -14.47
N MET A 331 6.28 4.80 -13.48
CA MET A 331 6.81 5.02 -12.12
C MET A 331 8.34 5.10 -12.06
N PRO A 332 9.14 4.32 -12.82
CA PRO A 332 10.59 4.50 -12.81
C PRO A 332 11.03 5.91 -13.17
N PHE A 333 10.37 6.55 -14.14
CA PHE A 333 10.69 7.91 -14.58
C PHE A 333 10.22 8.95 -13.57
N ILE A 334 9.00 8.81 -13.03
CA ILE A 334 8.47 9.72 -11.99
C ILE A 334 9.39 9.69 -10.76
N VAL A 335 9.71 8.49 -10.26
CA VAL A 335 10.56 8.34 -9.07
C VAL A 335 11.95 8.92 -9.33
N LYS A 336 12.54 8.66 -10.50
CA LYS A 336 13.85 9.22 -10.86
C LYS A 336 13.82 10.75 -10.85
N ALA A 337 12.81 11.38 -11.46
CA ALA A 337 12.67 12.83 -11.48
C ALA A 337 12.51 13.43 -10.07
N LEU A 338 11.70 12.78 -9.21
CA LEU A 338 11.53 13.22 -7.82
C LEU A 338 12.83 13.10 -7.01
N LEU A 339 13.59 12.00 -7.21
CA LEU A 339 14.88 11.79 -6.57
C LEU A 339 15.97 12.78 -7.01
N GLU A 340 15.90 13.29 -8.23
CA GLU A 340 16.80 14.34 -8.73
C GLU A 340 16.50 15.69 -8.09
N LYS A 341 15.21 15.95 -7.78
CA LYS A 341 14.74 17.27 -7.34
C LYS A 341 14.69 17.44 -5.83
N HIS A 342 14.35 16.39 -5.10
CA HIS A 342 14.13 16.46 -3.66
C HIS A 342 15.17 15.69 -2.86
N ALA A 343 15.64 16.30 -1.79
CA ALA A 343 16.53 15.63 -0.84
C ALA A 343 15.82 14.54 -0.05
N LYS A 344 16.53 13.46 0.24
CA LYS A 344 16.10 12.47 1.24
C LYS A 344 15.96 13.14 2.60
N ARG A 345 15.02 12.64 3.42
CA ARG A 345 14.81 13.11 4.79
C ARG A 345 14.73 11.95 5.77
N GLN A 346 14.75 12.26 7.04
CA GLN A 346 14.55 11.25 8.07
C GLN A 346 13.14 10.63 7.92
N GLY A 347 13.07 9.31 7.89
CA GLY A 347 11.79 8.59 7.79
C GLY A 347 10.97 8.70 9.07
N TYR A 348 9.67 8.55 8.94
CA TYR A 348 8.69 8.72 10.04
C TYR A 348 8.76 7.62 11.09
N ARG A 349 9.22 6.38 10.70
CA ARG A 349 9.35 5.21 11.58
C ARG A 349 8.06 4.91 12.37
N LEU A 350 6.92 4.92 11.67
CA LEU A 350 5.60 4.88 12.32
C LEU A 350 5.35 3.58 13.08
N PHE A 351 5.92 2.47 12.63
CA PHE A 351 5.75 1.20 13.35
C PHE A 351 6.30 1.28 14.78
N GLU A 352 7.39 1.99 15.02
CA GLU A 352 7.95 2.18 16.35
C GLU A 352 7.06 3.08 17.23
N LYS A 353 6.28 3.97 16.63
CA LYS A 353 5.34 4.87 17.31
C LYS A 353 3.95 4.26 17.50
N ARG A 354 3.73 3.02 17.06
CA ARG A 354 2.42 2.36 17.04
C ARG A 354 1.67 2.46 18.36
N ALA A 355 2.32 2.08 19.46
CA ALA A 355 1.69 2.07 20.80
C ALA A 355 1.30 3.49 21.23
N GLU A 356 2.15 4.47 21.00
CA GLU A 356 1.90 5.87 21.32
C GLU A 356 0.71 6.42 20.52
N LEU A 357 0.73 6.25 19.19
CA LEU A 357 -0.28 6.81 18.29
C LEU A 357 -1.65 6.15 18.49
N THR A 358 -1.69 4.83 18.69
CA THR A 358 -2.94 4.15 19.04
C THR A 358 -3.50 4.56 20.39
N ALA A 359 -2.63 4.81 21.40
CA ALA A 359 -3.07 5.33 22.69
C ALA A 359 -3.64 6.76 22.58
N LYS A 360 -3.01 7.63 21.78
CA LYS A 360 -3.52 8.97 21.49
C LYS A 360 -4.90 8.92 20.84
N LEU A 361 -5.07 8.12 19.78
CA LEU A 361 -6.37 7.98 19.13
C LEU A 361 -7.44 7.44 20.09
N LYS A 362 -7.11 6.46 20.95
CA LYS A 362 -8.05 6.02 22.01
C LYS A 362 -8.49 7.15 22.91
N GLY A 363 -7.58 8.08 23.23
CA GLY A 363 -7.91 9.29 23.99
C GLY A 363 -8.87 10.22 23.25
N GLU A 364 -8.69 10.40 21.94
CA GLU A 364 -9.62 11.19 21.12
C GLU A 364 -11.01 10.53 21.02
N VAL A 365 -11.05 9.21 20.82
CA VAL A 365 -12.31 8.45 20.81
C VAL A 365 -13.04 8.58 22.16
N ALA A 366 -12.34 8.55 23.29
CA ALA A 366 -12.94 8.70 24.61
C ALA A 366 -13.57 10.10 24.83
N LYS A 367 -13.05 11.14 24.17
CA LYS A 367 -13.64 12.50 24.22
C LYS A 367 -15.00 12.57 23.49
N ASN A 368 -15.24 11.69 22.54
CA ASN A 368 -16.48 11.64 21.74
C ASN A 368 -17.52 10.65 22.29
N HIS A 369 -17.42 10.30 23.56
CA HIS A 369 -18.24 9.22 24.13
C HIS A 369 -19.77 9.47 24.04
N GLU A 370 -20.24 10.70 24.13
CA GLU A 370 -21.67 11.03 23.98
C GLU A 370 -22.15 10.71 22.57
N TRP A 371 -21.47 11.21 21.55
CA TRP A 371 -21.78 10.94 20.16
C TRP A 371 -21.74 9.42 19.84
N LEU A 372 -20.75 8.71 20.37
CA LEU A 372 -20.63 7.27 20.18
C LEU A 372 -21.77 6.48 20.84
N LYS A 373 -22.24 6.90 22.02
CA LYS A 373 -23.41 6.29 22.67
C LYS A 373 -24.68 6.49 21.83
N GLU A 374 -24.93 7.70 21.34
CA GLU A 374 -26.08 8.00 20.49
C GLU A 374 -26.02 7.22 19.18
N SER A 375 -24.82 7.00 18.61
CA SER A 375 -24.64 6.31 17.32
C SER A 375 -24.94 4.82 17.35
N ILE A 376 -24.99 4.18 18.53
CA ILE A 376 -25.36 2.76 18.67
C ILE A 376 -26.85 2.54 19.00
N GLU A 377 -27.61 3.61 19.25
CA GLU A 377 -29.04 3.54 19.52
C GLU A 377 -29.83 3.57 18.22
N TRP A 378 -30.68 2.53 18.01
CA TRP A 378 -31.59 2.48 16.88
C TRP A 378 -32.97 2.93 17.31
N PRO A 379 -33.46 4.11 16.91
CA PRO A 379 -34.73 4.67 17.41
C PRO A 379 -35.98 3.81 17.20
N GLN A 380 -35.92 2.85 16.27
CA GLN A 380 -37.04 1.97 15.90
C GLN A 380 -36.89 0.53 16.40
N MET A 381 -35.78 0.16 17.05
CA MET A 381 -35.66 -1.14 17.71
C MET A 381 -36.47 -1.12 19.02
N ASN A 382 -37.71 -1.54 18.94
CA ASN A 382 -38.48 -1.87 20.14
C ASN A 382 -37.83 -3.11 20.78
N THR A 383 -37.14 -2.95 21.90
CA THR A 383 -36.37 -3.99 22.61
C THR A 383 -37.21 -5.19 23.03
N ASP A 384 -38.52 -5.08 22.95
CA ASP A 384 -39.47 -6.17 23.25
C ASP A 384 -39.57 -7.23 22.13
N GLN A 385 -39.03 -6.99 20.93
CA GLN A 385 -39.01 -7.96 19.83
C GLN A 385 -37.80 -8.85 19.78
N VAL A 386 -36.75 -8.54 20.54
CA VAL A 386 -35.46 -9.32 20.56
C VAL A 386 -35.50 -10.45 21.60
N LYS A 387 -36.58 -10.55 22.41
CA LYS A 387 -36.78 -11.61 23.44
C LYS A 387 -37.71 -12.73 23.04
N ARG A 388 -37.92 -12.95 21.74
CA ARG A 388 -38.71 -14.11 21.27
C ARG A 388 -37.86 -15.04 20.39
#